data_a6b0d4586280cdc677d2f6616a3215d0
#
_entry.id   a6b0d4586280cdc677d2f6616a3215d0
#
_cell.length_a   1.000
_cell.length_b   1.000
_cell.length_c   1.000
_cell.angle_alpha   90.00
_cell.angle_beta   90.00
_cell.angle_gamma   90.00
#
_symmetry.space_group_name_H-M   'P 1'
#
loop_
_entity.id
_entity.type
_entity.pdbx_description
1 polymer ?
#
loop_
_entity_poly.entity_id
_entity_poly.type
_entity_poly.pdbx_seq_one_letter_code
_entity_poly.pdbx_strand_id
1 'polypeptide(L)'
;MWIAARTVQLLAAGVALATCGGVVAPDATLQAGNWGGAHVAMTVTAQRTDIEFDCGLASIAGAIPVDRDGAFAVNGTFIQERPGPTTPNGPPRRPMRLTGGVTGDTMDARVTLTDQNEDLGIFTLTFGAEARLVKCK
;
A
#
# COMPACT_ATOMS: atom_id res chain seq x y z
N MET A 1 -54.67 61.35 20.58
CA MET A 1 -54.39 59.91 20.75
C MET A 1 -53.44 59.47 19.69
N TRP A 2 -52.25 59.18 20.07
CA TRP A 2 -51.19 58.75 19.15
C TRP A 2 -51.02 57.23 19.26
N ILE A 3 -51.30 56.52 18.19
CA ILE A 3 -51.08 55.07 18.12
C ILE A 3 -49.71 54.88 17.47
N ALA A 4 -48.73 54.46 18.27
CA ALA A 4 -47.42 54.11 17.77
C ALA A 4 -47.50 52.71 17.14
N ALA A 5 -47.33 52.65 15.84
CA ALA A 5 -47.15 51.37 15.12
C ALA A 5 -45.75 50.84 15.40
N ARG A 6 -45.65 49.74 16.12
CA ARG A 6 -44.41 48.98 16.30
C ARG A 6 -44.20 48.08 15.09
N THR A 7 -43.24 48.44 14.30
CA THR A 7 -42.74 47.57 13.21
C THR A 7 -41.95 46.43 13.82
N VAL A 8 -42.48 45.21 13.69
CA VAL A 8 -41.76 44.00 14.05
C VAL A 8 -40.87 43.63 12.87
N GLN A 9 -39.57 43.82 13.02
CA GLN A 9 -38.59 43.29 12.08
C GLN A 9 -38.38 41.81 12.36
N LEU A 10 -38.83 40.99 11.45
CA LEU A 10 -38.49 39.56 11.39
C LEU A 10 -37.06 39.43 10.88
N LEU A 11 -36.16 39.11 11.76
CA LEU A 11 -34.81 38.63 11.39
C LEU A 11 -34.93 37.21 10.89
N ALA A 12 -34.86 37.05 9.59
CA ALA A 12 -34.68 35.73 8.97
C ALA A 12 -33.22 35.27 9.24
N ALA A 13 -33.06 34.40 10.21
CA ALA A 13 -31.80 33.69 10.43
C ALA A 13 -31.61 32.70 9.29
N GLY A 14 -30.81 33.07 8.32
CA GLY A 14 -30.36 32.12 7.27
C GLY A 14 -29.44 31.08 7.90
N VAL A 15 -29.96 29.86 8.04
CA VAL A 15 -29.10 28.70 8.37
C VAL A 15 -28.27 28.37 7.14
N ALA A 16 -27.02 28.79 7.16
CA ALA A 16 -26.03 28.33 6.20
C ALA A 16 -25.75 26.87 6.51
N LEU A 17 -26.34 25.97 5.73
CA LEU A 17 -25.95 24.58 5.68
C LEU A 17 -24.53 24.52 5.08
N ALA A 18 -23.52 24.52 5.93
CA ALA A 18 -22.18 24.15 5.51
C ALA A 18 -22.22 22.67 5.09
N THR A 19 -22.38 22.41 3.82
CA THR A 19 -22.11 21.11 3.25
C THR A 19 -20.60 20.90 3.40
N CYS A 20 -20.19 20.20 4.46
CA CYS A 20 -18.88 19.60 4.48
C CYS A 20 -18.84 18.56 3.36
N GLY A 21 -18.47 18.98 2.15
CA GLY A 21 -18.05 18.08 1.11
C GLY A 21 -16.85 17.34 1.68
N GLY A 22 -17.04 16.06 2.07
CA GLY A 22 -15.95 15.25 2.59
C GLY A 22 -14.88 15.12 1.53
N VAL A 23 -13.80 15.89 1.66
CA VAL A 23 -12.55 15.53 1.03
C VAL A 23 -12.14 14.26 1.76
N VAL A 24 -12.31 13.10 1.10
CA VAL A 24 -11.73 11.85 1.57
C VAL A 24 -10.22 12.12 1.61
N ALA A 25 -9.65 12.27 2.80
CA ALA A 25 -8.20 12.38 2.93
C ALA A 25 -7.59 11.19 2.18
N PRO A 26 -6.54 11.40 1.34
CA PRO A 26 -5.88 10.27 0.70
C PRO A 26 -5.48 9.30 1.80
N ASP A 27 -5.80 8.03 1.59
CA ASP A 27 -5.44 6.96 2.50
C ASP A 27 -3.92 7.05 2.78
N ALA A 28 -3.52 6.65 3.97
CA ALA A 28 -2.13 6.62 4.34
C ALA A 28 -1.34 5.76 3.34
N THR A 29 -0.05 6.01 3.22
CA THR A 29 0.85 5.14 2.47
C THR A 29 1.58 4.22 3.43
N LEU A 30 2.03 3.08 2.92
CA LEU A 30 2.86 2.16 3.68
C LEU A 30 4.12 2.87 4.17
N GLN A 31 4.45 2.67 5.44
CA GLN A 31 5.59 3.33 6.09
C GLN A 31 6.89 3.05 5.34
N ALA A 32 7.59 4.11 4.97
CA ALA A 32 8.88 4.02 4.33
C ALA A 32 9.95 3.48 5.28
N GLY A 33 10.81 2.63 4.78
CA GLY A 33 11.88 2.00 5.52
C GLY A 33 12.02 0.52 5.18
N ASN A 34 12.73 -0.19 6.03
CA ASN A 34 13.00 -1.62 5.85
C ASN A 34 12.01 -2.46 6.66
N TRP A 35 11.45 -3.45 5.99
CA TRP A 35 10.58 -4.47 6.57
C TRP A 35 11.23 -5.83 6.36
N GLY A 36 11.33 -6.63 7.38
CA GLY A 36 11.98 -7.94 7.30
C GLY A 36 11.15 -9.05 7.91
N GLY A 37 11.32 -10.24 7.37
CA GLY A 37 10.67 -11.45 7.86
C GLY A 37 11.39 -12.70 7.41
N ALA A 38 10.79 -13.85 7.67
CA ALA A 38 11.29 -15.12 7.17
C ALA A 38 11.09 -15.20 5.65
N HIS A 39 12.17 -15.42 4.91
CA HIS A 39 12.19 -15.59 3.46
C HIS A 39 11.84 -14.32 2.65
N VAL A 40 11.82 -13.15 3.29
CA VAL A 40 11.44 -11.91 2.63
C VAL A 40 12.11 -10.69 3.26
N ALA A 41 12.55 -9.77 2.40
CA ALA A 41 13.00 -8.43 2.77
C ALA A 41 12.29 -7.42 1.87
N MET A 42 11.84 -6.30 2.44
CA MET A 42 11.16 -5.26 1.70
C MET A 42 11.74 -3.90 2.06
N THR A 43 12.04 -3.11 1.06
CA THR A 43 12.47 -1.72 1.22
C THR A 43 11.42 -0.82 0.57
N VAL A 44 10.80 0.02 1.39
CA VAL A 44 9.73 0.92 0.97
C VAL A 44 10.27 2.35 0.90
N THR A 45 10.06 2.99 -0.24
CA THR A 45 10.31 4.42 -0.44
C THR A 45 9.07 5.10 -1.02
N ALA A 46 9.06 6.40 -1.08
CA ALA A 46 7.96 7.15 -1.71
C ALA A 46 7.86 6.90 -3.23
N GLN A 47 8.94 6.48 -3.87
CA GLN A 47 9.01 6.29 -5.32
C GLN A 47 8.82 4.85 -5.75
N ARG A 48 9.17 3.89 -4.90
CA ARG A 48 9.11 2.47 -5.23
C ARG A 48 9.24 1.59 -3.99
N THR A 49 8.79 0.36 -4.11
CA THR A 49 9.05 -0.70 -3.15
C THR A 49 9.79 -1.83 -3.83
N ASP A 50 10.88 -2.26 -3.25
CA ASP A 50 11.66 -3.42 -3.69
C ASP A 50 11.50 -4.54 -2.68
N ILE A 51 11.23 -5.75 -3.18
CA ILE A 51 11.03 -6.94 -2.36
C ILE A 51 12.02 -7.99 -2.80
N GLU A 52 12.73 -8.58 -1.85
CA GLU A 52 13.65 -9.68 -2.08
C GLU A 52 13.10 -10.94 -1.40
N PHE A 53 12.99 -12.02 -2.15
CA PHE A 53 12.61 -13.34 -1.68
C PHE A 53 13.82 -14.29 -1.79
N ASP A 54 13.70 -15.49 -1.24
CA ASP A 54 14.77 -16.49 -1.36
C ASP A 54 15.16 -16.74 -2.82
N CYS A 55 14.17 -16.83 -3.70
CA CYS A 55 14.36 -17.19 -5.12
C CYS A 55 13.76 -16.16 -6.08
N GLY A 56 13.63 -14.91 -5.66
CA GLY A 56 13.03 -13.90 -6.53
C GLY A 56 13.17 -12.49 -6.03
N LEU A 57 12.93 -11.57 -6.96
CA LEU A 57 12.88 -10.14 -6.72
C LEU A 57 11.57 -9.59 -7.24
N ALA A 58 11.01 -8.62 -6.54
CA ALA A 58 9.85 -7.90 -7.02
C ALA A 58 10.03 -6.39 -6.86
N SER A 59 9.36 -5.64 -7.69
CA SER A 59 9.33 -4.19 -7.59
C SER A 59 7.94 -3.65 -7.86
N ILE A 60 7.58 -2.61 -7.11
CA ILE A 60 6.30 -1.92 -7.21
C ILE A 60 6.61 -0.44 -7.38
N ALA A 61 6.10 0.16 -8.46
CA ALA A 61 6.29 1.59 -8.71
C ALA A 61 5.37 2.42 -7.82
N GLY A 62 5.88 3.55 -7.33
CA GLY A 62 5.15 4.50 -6.52
C GLY A 62 4.97 4.06 -5.07
N ALA A 63 4.32 4.90 -4.29
CA ALA A 63 3.95 4.59 -2.93
C ALA A 63 2.81 3.57 -2.89
N ILE A 64 2.77 2.73 -1.86
CA ILE A 64 1.70 1.76 -1.66
C ILE A 64 0.61 2.40 -0.82
N PRO A 65 -0.58 2.65 -1.39
CA PRO A 65 -1.71 3.18 -0.61
C PRO A 65 -2.22 2.15 0.38
N VAL A 66 -2.53 2.59 1.58
CA VAL A 66 -3.08 1.76 2.66
C VAL A 66 -4.41 2.39 3.08
N ASP A 67 -5.48 1.62 3.11
CA ASP A 67 -6.79 2.11 3.54
C ASP A 67 -6.89 2.23 5.07
N ARG A 68 -8.06 2.64 5.56
CA ARG A 68 -8.30 2.84 7.00
C ARG A 68 -8.13 1.56 7.82
N ASP A 69 -8.40 0.41 7.21
CA ASP A 69 -8.29 -0.90 7.86
C ASP A 69 -6.88 -1.46 7.77
N GLY A 70 -5.96 -0.73 7.17
CA GLY A 70 -4.59 -1.15 6.96
C GLY A 70 -4.40 -2.05 5.74
N ALA A 71 -5.44 -2.25 4.92
CA ALA A 71 -5.37 -3.12 3.75
C ALA A 71 -4.74 -2.42 2.54
N PHE A 72 -4.02 -3.18 1.74
CA PHE A 72 -3.44 -2.71 0.49
C PHE A 72 -3.55 -3.76 -0.60
N ALA A 73 -3.57 -3.29 -1.84
CA ALA A 73 -3.56 -4.12 -3.04
C ALA A 73 -2.91 -3.34 -4.18
N VAL A 74 -1.77 -3.80 -4.64
CA VAL A 74 -0.98 -3.14 -5.69
C VAL A 74 -0.44 -4.15 -6.68
N ASN A 75 -0.18 -3.68 -7.89
CA ASN A 75 0.46 -4.45 -8.94
C ASN A 75 1.95 -4.12 -9.02
N GLY A 76 2.74 -5.09 -9.43
CA GLY A 76 4.16 -4.93 -9.60
C GLY A 76 4.71 -5.94 -10.59
N THR A 77 6.03 -6.08 -10.56
CA THR A 77 6.78 -6.98 -11.45
C THR A 77 7.61 -7.94 -10.61
N PHE A 78 7.59 -9.21 -10.96
CA PHE A 78 8.36 -10.25 -10.31
C PHE A 78 9.39 -10.82 -11.28
N ILE A 79 10.58 -11.10 -10.77
CA ILE A 79 11.68 -11.76 -11.49
C ILE A 79 12.10 -12.96 -10.67
N GLN A 80 11.99 -14.16 -11.24
CA GLN A 80 12.49 -15.35 -10.57
C GLN A 80 14.00 -15.46 -10.74
N GLU A 81 14.72 -15.55 -9.63
CA GLU A 81 16.14 -15.84 -9.63
C GLU A 81 16.37 -17.34 -9.85
N ARG A 82 17.29 -17.67 -10.75
CA ARG A 82 17.70 -19.03 -11.04
C ARG A 82 19.21 -19.13 -10.98
N PRO A 83 19.76 -20.21 -10.41
CA PRO A 83 21.19 -20.47 -10.51
C PRO A 83 21.59 -20.76 -11.95
N GLY A 84 22.81 -20.37 -12.33
CA GLY A 84 23.38 -20.64 -13.64
C GLY A 84 23.64 -19.37 -14.45
N PRO A 85 24.14 -19.54 -15.71
CA PRO A 85 24.47 -18.40 -16.55
C PRO A 85 23.24 -17.59 -16.90
N THR A 86 23.39 -16.27 -16.89
CA THR A 86 22.33 -15.34 -17.32
C THR A 86 22.15 -15.42 -18.83
N THR A 87 20.90 -15.44 -19.28
CA THR A 87 20.59 -15.29 -20.70
C THR A 87 20.80 -13.86 -21.16
N PRO A 88 21.07 -13.60 -22.46
CA PRO A 88 21.30 -12.24 -22.95
C PRO A 88 20.16 -11.24 -22.66
N ASN A 89 18.94 -11.75 -22.54
CA ASN A 89 17.74 -10.94 -22.26
C ASN A 89 17.35 -10.92 -20.78
N GLY A 90 18.15 -11.55 -19.90
CA GLY A 90 17.83 -11.71 -18.50
C GLY A 90 16.65 -12.65 -18.23
N PRO A 91 16.29 -12.89 -16.97
CA PRO A 91 15.13 -13.66 -16.61
C PRO A 91 13.84 -12.94 -17.00
N PRO A 92 12.77 -13.69 -17.35
CA PRO A 92 11.50 -13.08 -17.73
C PRO A 92 10.89 -12.30 -16.57
N ARG A 93 10.33 -11.14 -16.88
CA ARG A 93 9.54 -10.33 -15.95
C ARG A 93 8.10 -10.82 -15.99
N ARG A 94 7.53 -11.05 -14.83
CA ARG A 94 6.15 -11.54 -14.70
C ARG A 94 5.31 -10.53 -13.92
N PRO A 95 4.06 -10.28 -14.34
CA PRO A 95 3.16 -9.43 -13.58
C PRO A 95 2.83 -10.09 -12.24
N MET A 96 2.83 -9.28 -11.19
CA MET A 96 2.47 -9.73 -9.84
C MET A 96 1.46 -8.81 -9.20
N ARG A 97 0.75 -9.33 -8.22
CA ARG A 97 -0.11 -8.58 -7.33
C ARG A 97 0.31 -8.83 -5.89
N LEU A 98 0.49 -7.74 -5.16
CA LEU A 98 0.74 -7.76 -3.71
C LEU A 98 -0.53 -7.31 -3.00
N THR A 99 -1.06 -8.16 -2.14
CA THR A 99 -2.21 -7.84 -1.30
C THR A 99 -1.89 -8.15 0.15
N GLY A 100 -2.47 -7.42 1.06
CA GLY A 100 -2.25 -7.70 2.47
C GLY A 100 -2.80 -6.65 3.38
N GLY A 101 -2.29 -6.67 4.60
CA GLY A 101 -2.68 -5.74 5.63
C GLY A 101 -1.54 -5.42 6.58
N VAL A 102 -1.53 -4.20 7.08
CA VAL A 102 -0.57 -3.73 8.07
C VAL A 102 -1.30 -3.34 9.34
N THR A 103 -0.76 -3.78 10.48
CA THR A 103 -1.25 -3.44 11.82
C THR A 103 -0.05 -3.05 12.66
N GLY A 104 0.08 -1.76 12.99
CA GLY A 104 1.27 -1.26 13.68
C GLY A 104 2.54 -1.53 12.89
N ASP A 105 3.48 -2.25 13.47
CA ASP A 105 4.76 -2.59 12.86
C ASP A 105 4.77 -3.96 12.15
N THR A 106 3.63 -4.62 12.06
CA THR A 106 3.52 -5.96 11.46
C THR A 106 2.66 -5.91 10.20
N MET A 107 3.10 -6.61 9.18
CA MET A 107 2.43 -6.72 7.89
C MET A 107 2.36 -8.17 7.45
N ASP A 108 1.19 -8.58 6.96
CA ASP A 108 1.03 -9.82 6.20
C ASP A 108 0.81 -9.46 4.73
N ALA A 109 1.60 -10.04 3.85
CA ALA A 109 1.57 -9.77 2.43
C ALA A 109 1.47 -11.07 1.62
N ARG A 110 0.48 -11.14 0.75
CA ARG A 110 0.30 -12.23 -0.20
C ARG A 110 0.81 -11.81 -1.56
N VAL A 111 1.58 -12.66 -2.18
CA VAL A 111 2.13 -12.45 -3.53
C VAL A 111 1.50 -13.43 -4.50
N THR A 112 0.92 -12.91 -5.57
CA THR A 112 0.32 -13.71 -6.65
C THR A 112 0.91 -13.28 -7.98
N LEU A 113 1.35 -14.25 -8.79
CA LEU A 113 1.74 -14.01 -10.18
C LEU A 113 0.49 -14.10 -11.04
N THR A 114 0.08 -12.97 -11.62
CA THR A 114 -1.25 -12.83 -12.21
C THR A 114 -1.37 -13.40 -13.62
N ASP A 115 -0.26 -13.63 -14.31
CA ASP A 115 -0.24 -14.23 -15.65
C ASP A 115 -0.71 -15.68 -15.67
N GLN A 116 -0.45 -16.44 -14.60
CA GLN A 116 -0.83 -17.85 -14.47
C GLN A 116 -1.63 -18.12 -13.18
N ASN A 117 -2.07 -17.07 -12.50
CA ASN A 117 -2.79 -17.15 -11.23
C ASN A 117 -2.06 -18.03 -10.19
N GLU A 118 -0.76 -17.85 -10.08
CA GLU A 118 0.12 -18.61 -9.20
C GLU A 118 0.30 -17.90 -7.87
N ASP A 119 -0.10 -18.53 -6.77
CA ASP A 119 0.07 -18.02 -5.43
C ASP A 119 1.45 -18.39 -4.87
N LEU A 120 2.27 -17.40 -4.57
CA LEU A 120 3.58 -17.59 -3.96
C LEU A 120 3.51 -17.67 -2.42
N GLY A 121 2.35 -17.45 -1.84
CA GLY A 121 2.13 -17.54 -0.40
C GLY A 121 1.98 -16.22 0.31
N ILE A 122 1.91 -16.32 1.63
CA ILE A 122 1.80 -15.18 2.54
C ILE A 122 3.10 -15.03 3.31
N PHE A 123 3.61 -13.81 3.36
CA PHE A 123 4.81 -13.45 4.09
C PHE A 123 4.47 -12.50 5.22
N THR A 124 5.02 -12.74 6.40
CA THR A 124 4.88 -11.85 7.55
C THR A 124 6.16 -11.03 7.71
N LEU A 125 6.02 -9.71 7.73
CA LEU A 125 7.13 -8.78 7.84
C LEU A 125 6.92 -7.88 9.05
N THR A 126 8.03 -7.49 9.68
CA THR A 126 8.03 -6.53 10.78
C THR A 126 8.91 -5.35 10.41
N PHE A 127 8.42 -4.14 10.69
CA PHE A 127 9.15 -2.91 10.43
C PHE A 127 10.47 -2.88 11.23
N GLY A 128 11.56 -2.61 10.56
CA GLY A 128 12.89 -2.53 11.17
C GLY A 128 13.53 -3.87 11.54
N ALA A 129 12.85 -4.99 11.33
CA ALA A 129 13.42 -6.30 11.60
C ALA A 129 14.39 -6.75 10.50
N GLU A 130 15.39 -7.52 10.88
CA GLU A 130 16.28 -8.16 9.91
C GLU A 130 15.56 -9.27 9.14
N ALA A 131 15.77 -9.30 7.84
CA ALA A 131 15.25 -10.36 7.00
C ALA A 131 16.10 -11.65 7.13
N ARG A 132 15.43 -12.78 7.09
CA ARG A 132 16.07 -14.10 7.06
C ARG A 132 15.85 -14.74 5.69
N LEU A 133 16.76 -14.46 4.79
CA LEU A 133 16.73 -15.00 3.43
C LEU A 133 17.61 -16.24 3.33
N VAL A 134 17.12 -17.24 2.62
CA VAL A 134 17.87 -18.43 2.22
C VAL A 134 17.90 -18.45 0.70
N LYS A 135 18.95 -17.84 0.14
CA LYS A 135 19.05 -17.67 -1.31
C LYS A 135 19.12 -19.04 -2.04
N CYS A 136 18.36 -19.15 -3.11
CA CYS A 136 18.42 -20.29 -4.00
C CYS A 136 19.81 -20.39 -4.66
N LYS A 137 20.40 -21.55 -4.58
CA LYS A 137 21.70 -21.86 -5.19
C LYS A 137 21.52 -22.50 -6.56
#